data_17411143e6369cb0142af53ae1949da1
#
_entry.id   17411143e6369cb0142af53ae1949da1
#
_cell.length_a   1.000
_cell.length_b   1.000
_cell.length_c   1.000
_cell.angle_alpha   90.00
_cell.angle_beta   90.00
_cell.angle_gamma   90.00
#
_symmetry.space_group_name_H-M   'P 1'
#
loop_
_entity.id
_entity.type
_entity.pdbx_description
1 polymer ?
#
loop_
_entity_poly.entity_id
_entity_poly.type
_entity_poly.pdbx_seq_one_letter_code
_entity_poly.pdbx_strand_id
1 'polypeptide(L)'
;MQDALLALTKYWTDRGCIVVQPFNTEVGAGTLNPATVLRVLGPEPWRVAYVEPSVRPDDARYGENPNRLQTHTQFQVILKPDPGDPQELYLGSLEALGIDVRAHDVRFVEDNWASPALGAWGLGWEVWLDGLEITQFTYFQQAGGMTLDPVSVEITYGIERIMMALQGVDHFKKIAYAPGISYGEAFGQAEYEMSRYYLDDADVERNKKLYEEFADEAQRMIDARLPVPAHSFVLKCSHLFNVLDARGAISTTERARAFARMRGLARGVAQLWAERREELGHPLGVASLPAAAEKPSSFADVVAPSTLLFEIGTEELPPAEVLRTVDAVRAAVVSKLDATRLTHGEVTVHGTPRRIVVVVPAVSPREPDAERTVRGPRVSAAFDGDGNPTKAVQGFARGQGVEVA
;
A
#
# COMPACT_ATOMS: atom_id res chain seq x y z
N MET A 1 -8.07 12.76 21.35
CA MET A 1 -7.45 11.51 20.88
C MET A 1 -8.41 10.31 20.96
N GLN A 2 -9.10 10.11 22.07
CA GLN A 2 -10.11 9.05 22.21
C GLN A 2 -11.15 9.06 21.09
N ASP A 3 -11.73 10.22 20.78
CA ASP A 3 -12.74 10.35 19.73
C ASP A 3 -12.20 10.04 18.32
N ALA A 4 -10.91 10.36 18.08
CA ALA A 4 -10.25 10.01 16.82
C ALA A 4 -10.12 8.49 16.63
N LEU A 5 -9.75 7.75 17.69
CA LEU A 5 -9.70 6.28 17.64
C LEU A 5 -11.08 5.67 17.38
N LEU A 6 -12.12 6.22 18.01
CA LEU A 6 -13.51 5.78 17.77
C LEU A 6 -13.98 6.11 16.34
N ALA A 7 -13.62 7.28 15.82
CA ALA A 7 -13.97 7.69 14.46
C ALA A 7 -13.29 6.78 13.42
N LEU A 8 -11.99 6.50 13.56
CA LEU A 8 -11.28 5.56 12.68
C LEU A 8 -11.86 4.15 12.76
N THR A 9 -12.14 3.68 13.97
CA THR A 9 -12.77 2.37 14.18
C THR A 9 -14.10 2.30 13.43
N LYS A 10 -14.96 3.32 13.60
CA LYS A 10 -16.24 3.37 12.88
C LYS A 10 -16.03 3.44 11.36
N TYR A 11 -15.14 4.30 10.90
CA TYR A 11 -14.86 4.48 9.47
C TYR A 11 -14.50 3.15 8.79
N TRP A 12 -13.60 2.38 9.39
CA TRP A 12 -13.13 1.12 8.82
C TRP A 12 -14.13 -0.04 9.00
N THR A 13 -14.89 -0.05 10.09
CA THR A 13 -15.97 -1.05 10.28
C THR A 13 -17.11 -0.85 9.28
N ASP A 14 -17.46 0.38 8.96
CA ASP A 14 -18.45 0.70 7.92
C ASP A 14 -17.99 0.23 6.52
N ARG A 15 -16.68 -0.04 6.35
CA ARG A 15 -16.05 -0.56 5.12
C ARG A 15 -15.69 -2.04 5.19
N GLY A 16 -16.27 -2.75 6.14
CA GLY A 16 -16.17 -4.21 6.25
C GLY A 16 -14.94 -4.71 6.99
N CYS A 17 -14.18 -3.86 7.68
CA CYS A 17 -13.14 -4.31 8.59
C CYS A 17 -13.75 -4.83 9.89
N ILE A 18 -13.24 -5.96 10.38
CA ILE A 18 -13.51 -6.40 11.75
C ILE A 18 -12.56 -5.68 12.71
N VAL A 19 -12.97 -5.55 13.98
CA VAL A 19 -12.12 -5.00 15.03
C VAL A 19 -11.55 -6.14 15.85
N VAL A 20 -10.24 -6.16 16.03
CA VAL A 20 -9.56 -7.04 16.98
C VAL A 20 -8.96 -6.22 18.12
N GLN A 21 -8.62 -6.89 19.22
CA GLN A 21 -8.03 -6.24 20.37
C GLN A 21 -6.50 -6.13 20.17
N PRO A 22 -5.84 -5.19 20.86
CA PRO A 22 -4.38 -5.15 20.96
C PRO A 22 -3.82 -6.50 21.38
N PHE A 23 -2.61 -6.82 20.90
CA PHE A 23 -1.98 -8.06 21.30
C PHE A 23 -1.50 -7.99 22.76
N ASN A 24 -1.47 -9.12 23.43
CA ASN A 24 -1.09 -9.22 24.85
C ASN A 24 0.42 -9.38 25.10
N THR A 25 1.22 -9.20 24.05
CA THR A 25 2.68 -9.24 24.12
C THR A 25 3.19 -7.99 23.40
N GLU A 26 4.27 -7.40 23.88
CA GLU A 26 4.85 -6.19 23.32
C GLU A 26 5.22 -6.41 21.85
N VAL A 27 4.78 -5.49 21.01
CA VAL A 27 5.12 -5.43 19.58
C VAL A 27 5.79 -4.10 19.25
N GLY A 28 6.79 -4.10 18.39
CA GLY A 28 7.44 -2.87 17.93
C GLY A 28 6.69 -2.15 16.81
N ALA A 29 5.71 -2.82 16.23
CA ALA A 29 4.79 -2.29 15.24
C ALA A 29 3.50 -3.11 15.23
N GLY A 30 2.39 -2.49 14.89
CA GLY A 30 1.09 -3.17 14.74
C GLY A 30 1.14 -4.33 13.75
N THR A 31 2.00 -4.26 12.75
CA THR A 31 2.33 -5.33 11.79
C THR A 31 2.62 -6.67 12.48
N LEU A 32 3.23 -6.66 13.65
CA LEU A 32 3.67 -7.86 14.37
C LEU A 32 2.56 -8.57 15.13
N ASN A 33 1.41 -7.92 15.31
CA ASN A 33 0.22 -8.57 15.85
C ASN A 33 -0.16 -9.77 14.95
N PRO A 34 -0.50 -10.95 15.53
CA PRO A 34 -0.97 -12.10 14.75
C PRO A 34 -2.12 -11.80 13.78
N ALA A 35 -2.96 -10.80 14.11
CA ALA A 35 -4.04 -10.34 13.23
C ALA A 35 -3.53 -9.71 11.92
N THR A 36 -2.26 -9.32 11.85
CA THR A 36 -1.58 -8.89 10.62
C THR A 36 -0.63 -9.98 10.14
N VAL A 37 0.50 -10.20 10.83
CA VAL A 37 1.62 -10.99 10.29
C VAL A 37 1.27 -12.43 9.94
N LEU A 38 0.34 -13.06 10.64
CA LEU A 38 -0.11 -14.42 10.32
C LEU A 38 -1.26 -14.41 9.31
N ARG A 39 -2.12 -13.39 9.34
CA ARG A 39 -3.31 -13.31 8.47
C ARG A 39 -3.02 -12.84 7.06
N VAL A 40 -1.91 -12.16 6.82
CA VAL A 40 -1.47 -11.84 5.45
C VAL A 40 -0.98 -13.08 4.70
N LEU A 41 -0.61 -14.16 5.40
CA LEU A 41 -0.19 -15.43 4.79
C LEU A 41 -1.37 -16.18 4.17
N GLY A 42 -1.08 -16.89 3.08
CA GLY A 42 -2.05 -17.72 2.36
C GLY A 42 -3.13 -16.92 1.60
N PRO A 43 -4.11 -17.61 0.98
CA PRO A 43 -5.06 -16.99 0.06
C PRO A 43 -6.30 -16.37 0.73
N GLU A 44 -6.50 -16.58 2.04
CA GLU A 44 -7.73 -16.18 2.71
C GLU A 44 -7.92 -14.66 2.72
N PRO A 45 -9.10 -14.12 2.37
CA PRO A 45 -9.37 -12.70 2.48
C PRO A 45 -9.39 -12.26 3.93
N TRP A 46 -8.91 -11.03 4.20
CA TRP A 46 -8.85 -10.49 5.54
C TRP A 46 -8.96 -8.97 5.53
N ARG A 47 -9.88 -8.44 6.32
CA ARG A 47 -10.04 -7.01 6.55
C ARG A 47 -10.16 -6.77 8.03
N VAL A 48 -9.21 -6.02 8.58
CA VAL A 48 -9.15 -5.76 10.02
C VAL A 48 -8.67 -4.35 10.30
N ALA A 49 -9.19 -3.77 11.39
CA ALA A 49 -8.73 -2.49 11.91
C ALA A 49 -8.64 -2.57 13.43
N TYR A 50 -7.56 -2.07 14.03
CA TYR A 50 -7.35 -2.12 15.48
C TYR A 50 -6.33 -1.10 15.96
N VAL A 51 -6.43 -0.78 17.24
CA VAL A 51 -5.40 0.00 17.95
C VAL A 51 -4.31 -0.96 18.44
N GLU A 52 -3.04 -0.60 18.23
CA GLU A 52 -1.90 -1.37 18.74
C GLU A 52 -0.90 -0.43 19.41
N PRO A 53 -0.75 -0.49 20.72
CA PRO A 53 0.37 0.16 21.40
C PRO A 53 1.69 -0.46 20.91
N SER A 54 2.51 0.33 20.22
CA SER A 54 3.77 -0.14 19.66
C SER A 54 4.93 0.30 20.52
N VAL A 55 5.67 -0.69 21.04
CA VAL A 55 6.73 -0.49 22.03
C VAL A 55 8.09 -0.52 21.34
N ARG A 56 8.81 0.59 21.40
CA ARG A 56 10.12 0.79 20.78
C ARG A 56 11.14 1.34 21.79
N PRO A 57 11.88 0.48 22.47
CA PRO A 57 12.92 0.90 23.42
C PRO A 57 13.91 1.90 22.84
N ASP A 58 14.25 1.79 21.54
CA ASP A 58 15.17 2.69 20.84
C ASP A 58 14.63 4.13 20.71
N ASP A 59 13.31 4.32 20.77
CA ASP A 59 12.67 5.64 20.73
C ASP A 59 12.47 6.28 22.12
N ALA A 60 12.92 5.61 23.18
CA ALA A 60 12.88 6.13 24.55
C ALA A 60 13.64 7.45 24.67
N ARG A 61 13.00 8.49 25.24
CA ARG A 61 13.58 9.84 25.42
C ARG A 61 13.06 10.50 26.71
N TYR A 62 12.69 9.71 27.72
CA TYR A 62 12.16 10.18 29.02
C TYR A 62 10.94 11.09 28.91
N GLY A 63 10.26 11.07 27.76
CA GLY A 63 9.17 12.00 27.45
C GLY A 63 9.61 13.45 27.20
N GLU A 64 10.89 13.70 26.93
CA GLU A 64 11.42 15.03 26.65
C GLU A 64 11.39 15.40 25.17
N ASN A 65 11.40 14.40 24.26
CA ASN A 65 11.27 14.64 22.84
C ASN A 65 9.81 14.92 22.47
N PRO A 66 9.51 15.93 21.64
CA PRO A 66 8.13 16.35 21.37
C PRO A 66 7.28 15.32 20.61
N ASN A 67 7.88 14.45 19.80
CA ASN A 67 7.17 13.54 18.89
C ASN A 67 7.76 12.12 18.82
N ARG A 68 8.67 11.73 19.73
CA ARG A 68 9.18 10.37 19.91
C ARG A 68 8.83 9.86 21.29
N LEU A 69 8.23 8.67 21.32
CA LEU A 69 7.79 7.96 22.52
C LEU A 69 8.27 6.51 22.42
N GLN A 70 8.61 5.93 23.57
CA GLN A 70 8.94 4.51 23.64
C GLN A 70 7.70 3.60 23.41
N THR A 71 6.51 4.09 23.77
CA THR A 71 5.23 3.46 23.37
C THR A 71 4.38 4.49 22.64
N HIS A 72 4.05 4.22 21.39
CA HIS A 72 3.14 5.06 20.64
C HIS A 72 1.92 4.29 20.14
N THR A 73 0.81 5.00 19.97
CA THR A 73 -0.45 4.42 19.56
C THR A 73 -0.48 4.33 18.03
N GLN A 74 -0.42 3.12 17.51
CA GLN A 74 -0.72 2.86 16.11
C GLN A 74 -2.19 2.49 15.94
N PHE A 75 -2.81 3.00 14.88
CA PHE A 75 -4.07 2.44 14.39
C PHE A 75 -3.73 1.67 13.11
N GLN A 76 -3.99 0.37 13.16
CA GLN A 76 -3.56 -0.59 12.15
C GLN A 76 -4.73 -1.03 11.30
N VAL A 77 -4.57 -1.05 9.98
CA VAL A 77 -5.57 -1.55 9.03
C VAL A 77 -4.91 -2.51 8.06
N ILE A 78 -5.56 -3.65 7.81
CA ILE A 78 -5.18 -4.59 6.76
C ILE A 78 -6.35 -4.79 5.82
N LEU A 79 -6.07 -4.64 4.53
CA LEU A 79 -7.01 -4.92 3.44
C LEU A 79 -6.41 -6.01 2.55
N LYS A 80 -6.99 -7.20 2.58
CA LYS A 80 -6.56 -8.36 1.80
C LYS A 80 -7.77 -9.00 1.09
N PRO A 81 -7.76 -9.13 -0.23
CA PRO A 81 -6.75 -8.57 -1.15
C PRO A 81 -6.76 -7.05 -1.16
N ASP A 82 -5.78 -6.46 -1.88
CA ASP A 82 -5.77 -5.04 -2.22
C ASP A 82 -7.11 -4.63 -2.84
N PRO A 83 -7.80 -3.60 -2.30
CA PRO A 83 -9.09 -3.15 -2.82
C PRO A 83 -9.00 -2.41 -4.18
N GLY A 84 -7.78 -2.02 -4.61
CA GLY A 84 -7.54 -1.26 -5.83
C GLY A 84 -7.63 0.26 -5.68
N ASP A 85 -8.17 0.75 -4.57
CA ASP A 85 -8.32 2.18 -4.25
C ASP A 85 -7.88 2.53 -2.80
N PRO A 86 -6.84 1.90 -2.24
CA PRO A 86 -6.53 2.04 -0.81
C PRO A 86 -6.12 3.46 -0.42
N GLN A 87 -5.53 4.23 -1.33
CA GLN A 87 -5.15 5.62 -1.07
C GLN A 87 -6.39 6.51 -0.92
N GLU A 88 -7.40 6.34 -1.77
CA GLU A 88 -8.66 7.09 -1.65
C GLU A 88 -9.41 6.71 -0.36
N LEU A 89 -9.42 5.43 -0.01
CA LEU A 89 -9.98 4.97 1.27
C LEU A 89 -9.23 5.61 2.45
N TYR A 90 -7.92 5.70 2.38
CA TYR A 90 -7.12 6.35 3.41
C TYR A 90 -7.42 7.86 3.52
N LEU A 91 -7.42 8.59 2.40
CA LEU A 91 -7.73 10.03 2.39
C LEU A 91 -9.13 10.29 2.98
N GLY A 92 -10.12 9.48 2.62
CA GLY A 92 -11.45 9.56 3.24
C GLY A 92 -11.44 9.29 4.74
N SER A 93 -10.49 8.50 5.26
CA SER A 93 -10.32 8.31 6.71
C SER A 93 -9.77 9.54 7.42
N LEU A 94 -8.88 10.29 6.77
CA LEU A 94 -8.40 11.59 7.28
C LEU A 94 -9.54 12.62 7.32
N GLU A 95 -10.39 12.65 6.29
CA GLU A 95 -11.58 13.49 6.30
C GLU A 95 -12.55 13.12 7.44
N ALA A 96 -12.71 11.83 7.73
CA ALA A 96 -13.50 11.36 8.87
C ALA A 96 -12.93 11.78 10.23
N LEU A 97 -11.64 12.08 10.31
CA LEU A 97 -10.99 12.69 11.48
C LEU A 97 -11.15 14.22 11.54
N GLY A 98 -11.71 14.83 10.48
CA GLY A 98 -11.87 16.27 10.37
C GLY A 98 -10.70 16.99 9.70
N ILE A 99 -9.80 16.27 9.03
CA ILE A 99 -8.71 16.85 8.24
C ILE A 99 -9.26 17.15 6.84
N ASP A 100 -9.34 18.42 6.46
CA ASP A 100 -9.62 18.81 5.08
C ASP A 100 -8.34 18.61 4.23
N VAL A 101 -8.25 17.47 3.56
CA VAL A 101 -7.08 17.10 2.74
C VAL A 101 -6.80 18.08 1.60
N ARG A 102 -7.74 18.99 1.26
CA ARG A 102 -7.53 20.04 0.26
C ARG A 102 -6.90 21.29 0.85
N ALA A 103 -7.02 21.49 2.16
CA ALA A 103 -6.44 22.62 2.89
C ALA A 103 -5.05 22.36 3.42
N HIS A 104 -4.59 21.11 3.39
CA HIS A 104 -3.31 20.64 3.91
C HIS A 104 -2.40 20.10 2.80
N ASP A 105 -1.10 20.13 3.03
CA ASP A 105 -0.11 19.48 2.17
C ASP A 105 0.01 18.00 2.56
N VAL A 106 -0.77 17.15 1.85
CA VAL A 106 -0.74 15.69 2.02
C VAL A 106 0.10 15.07 0.92
N ARG A 107 1.20 14.40 1.27
CA ARG A 107 2.13 13.79 0.32
C ARG A 107 2.27 12.30 0.60
N PHE A 108 2.31 11.51 -0.48
CA PHE A 108 2.73 10.13 -0.46
C PHE A 108 4.17 10.09 -0.98
N VAL A 109 5.10 9.77 -0.11
CA VAL A 109 6.54 9.71 -0.40
C VAL A 109 6.95 8.24 -0.43
N GLU A 110 7.63 7.80 -1.48
CA GLU A 110 8.05 6.41 -1.60
C GLU A 110 8.96 6.01 -0.43
N ASP A 111 8.54 4.98 0.29
CA ASP A 111 9.31 4.33 1.35
C ASP A 111 8.99 2.84 1.42
N ASN A 112 10.00 2.01 1.22
CA ASN A 112 9.86 0.56 1.26
C ASN A 112 10.08 0.05 2.68
N TRP A 113 9.02 -0.45 3.28
CA TRP A 113 9.08 -0.99 4.62
C TRP A 113 9.72 -2.37 4.67
N ALA A 114 10.56 -2.63 5.67
CA ALA A 114 11.14 -3.95 5.91
C ALA A 114 11.35 -4.23 7.40
N SER A 115 11.12 -5.49 7.78
CA SER A 115 11.49 -6.04 9.08
C SER A 115 12.41 -7.25 8.90
N PRO A 116 13.74 -7.06 8.98
CA PRO A 116 14.71 -8.15 8.80
C PRO A 116 14.57 -9.28 9.81
N ALA A 117 14.13 -8.98 11.05
CA ALA A 117 13.92 -9.98 12.10
C ALA A 117 12.78 -10.95 11.77
N LEU A 118 11.77 -10.49 11.04
CA LEU A 118 10.60 -11.28 10.68
C LEU A 118 10.64 -11.81 9.25
N GLY A 119 11.66 -11.45 8.46
CA GLY A 119 11.69 -11.78 7.04
C GLY A 119 10.47 -11.23 6.30
N ALA A 120 10.07 -10.00 6.63
CA ALA A 120 8.93 -9.32 6.03
C ALA A 120 9.38 -8.04 5.33
N TRP A 121 8.76 -7.72 4.18
CA TRP A 121 8.95 -6.47 3.48
C TRP A 121 7.79 -6.17 2.51
N GLY A 122 7.68 -4.91 2.12
CA GLY A 122 6.72 -4.48 1.12
C GLY A 122 7.10 -3.14 0.52
N LEU A 123 6.59 -2.89 -0.67
CA LEU A 123 6.62 -1.58 -1.30
C LEU A 123 5.68 -0.64 -0.57
N GLY A 124 5.99 0.66 -0.51
CA GLY A 124 5.10 1.53 0.24
C GLY A 124 5.37 3.00 0.14
N TRP A 125 4.67 3.71 1.00
CA TRP A 125 4.69 5.16 1.12
C TRP A 125 4.74 5.57 2.57
N GLU A 126 5.52 6.59 2.88
CA GLU A 126 5.24 7.46 4.03
C GLU A 126 4.19 8.49 3.62
N VAL A 127 3.14 8.65 4.41
CA VAL A 127 2.20 9.75 4.20
C VAL A 127 2.56 10.90 5.13
N TRP A 128 2.82 12.05 4.53
CA TRP A 128 3.22 13.27 5.22
C TRP A 128 2.06 14.26 5.23
N LEU A 129 1.82 14.89 6.38
CA LEU A 129 0.86 15.97 6.56
C LEU A 129 1.63 17.22 7.02
N ASP A 130 1.63 18.27 6.19
CA ASP A 130 2.30 19.55 6.47
C ASP A 130 3.78 19.37 6.89
N GLY A 131 4.49 18.43 6.28
CA GLY A 131 5.90 18.17 6.55
C GLY A 131 6.18 17.21 7.70
N LEU A 132 5.17 16.58 8.30
CA LEU A 132 5.33 15.55 9.33
C LEU A 132 4.76 14.22 8.82
N GLU A 133 5.58 13.16 8.85
CA GLU A 133 5.12 11.80 8.59
C GLU A 133 4.06 11.38 9.63
N ILE A 134 2.89 10.98 9.16
CA ILE A 134 1.75 10.58 10.00
C ILE A 134 1.33 9.13 9.82
N THR A 135 1.68 8.49 8.71
CA THR A 135 1.21 7.15 8.37
C THR A 135 2.22 6.44 7.49
N GLN A 136 2.40 5.14 7.72
CA GLN A 136 3.11 4.22 6.84
C GLN A 136 2.09 3.38 6.06
N PHE A 137 2.26 3.30 4.76
CA PHE A 137 1.48 2.50 3.82
C PHE A 137 2.36 1.37 3.28
N THR A 138 1.91 0.13 3.30
CA THR A 138 2.73 -1.00 2.84
C THR A 138 1.91 -1.98 2.00
N TYR A 139 2.38 -2.25 0.79
CA TYR A 139 1.89 -3.34 -0.06
C TYR A 139 2.78 -4.55 0.21
N PHE A 140 2.33 -5.46 1.03
CA PHE A 140 3.12 -6.59 1.48
C PHE A 140 3.49 -7.53 0.35
N GLN A 141 4.79 -7.77 0.18
CA GLN A 141 5.35 -8.72 -0.78
C GLN A 141 5.80 -10.02 -0.11
N GLN A 142 6.23 -9.93 1.15
CA GLN A 142 6.78 -11.06 1.89
C GLN A 142 6.51 -10.93 3.39
N ALA A 143 6.20 -12.06 4.03
CA ALA A 143 6.15 -12.18 5.50
C ALA A 143 6.65 -13.56 5.92
N GLY A 144 7.44 -13.64 6.99
CA GLY A 144 8.05 -14.89 7.44
C GLY A 144 8.92 -15.60 6.38
N GLY A 145 9.51 -14.83 5.45
CA GLY A 145 10.25 -15.35 4.31
C GLY A 145 9.42 -16.03 3.22
N MET A 146 8.08 -15.88 3.26
CA MET A 146 7.15 -16.42 2.27
C MET A 146 6.62 -15.29 1.39
N THR A 147 6.62 -15.49 0.07
CA THR A 147 5.98 -14.57 -0.88
C THR A 147 4.47 -14.58 -0.67
N LEU A 148 3.85 -13.42 -0.73
CA LEU A 148 2.41 -13.24 -0.47
C LEU A 148 1.62 -13.15 -1.78
N ASP A 149 0.56 -13.95 -1.86
CA ASP A 149 -0.45 -13.92 -2.91
C ASP A 149 -1.81 -14.32 -2.29
N PRO A 150 -2.83 -13.44 -2.34
CA PRO A 150 -2.80 -12.09 -2.90
C PRO A 150 -2.02 -11.09 -2.04
N VAL A 151 -1.55 -10.01 -2.67
CA VAL A 151 -0.97 -8.86 -1.98
C VAL A 151 -2.00 -8.23 -1.05
N SER A 152 -1.57 -7.86 0.15
CA SER A 152 -2.38 -7.10 1.11
C SER A 152 -1.81 -5.70 1.30
N VAL A 153 -2.72 -4.76 1.58
CA VAL A 153 -2.35 -3.39 1.94
C VAL A 153 -2.44 -3.22 3.44
N GLU A 154 -1.36 -2.73 4.03
CA GLU A 154 -1.30 -2.29 5.41
C GLU A 154 -1.32 -0.77 5.47
N ILE A 155 -2.10 -0.21 6.39
CA ILE A 155 -2.12 1.23 6.69
C ILE A 155 -1.89 1.38 8.18
N THR A 156 -0.78 2.00 8.55
CA THR A 156 -0.35 2.17 9.94
C THR A 156 -0.31 3.64 10.30
N TYR A 157 -1.34 4.12 11.00
CA TYR A 157 -1.46 5.50 11.44
C TYR A 157 -0.64 5.74 12.71
N GLY A 158 0.13 6.82 12.75
CA GLY A 158 0.76 7.36 13.95
C GLY A 158 -0.16 8.36 14.65
N ILE A 159 -0.95 7.88 15.61
CA ILE A 159 -2.07 8.66 16.16
C ILE A 159 -1.61 9.92 16.89
N GLU A 160 -0.53 9.87 17.65
CA GLU A 160 -0.01 11.05 18.36
C GLU A 160 0.34 12.18 17.39
N ARG A 161 1.01 11.86 16.27
CA ARG A 161 1.39 12.86 15.26
C ARG A 161 0.16 13.45 14.56
N ILE A 162 -0.83 12.64 14.23
CA ILE A 162 -2.11 13.09 13.68
C ILE A 162 -2.81 14.03 14.67
N MET A 163 -2.86 13.66 15.95
CA MET A 163 -3.50 14.48 16.97
C MET A 163 -2.75 15.79 17.25
N MET A 164 -1.42 15.78 17.16
CA MET A 164 -0.63 17.01 17.27
C MET A 164 -0.98 17.99 16.14
N ALA A 165 -1.09 17.50 14.90
CA ALA A 165 -1.51 18.30 13.75
C ALA A 165 -2.94 18.83 13.92
N LEU A 166 -3.91 17.96 14.24
CA LEU A 166 -5.32 18.34 14.43
C LEU A 166 -5.55 19.36 15.55
N GLN A 167 -4.78 19.27 16.63
CA GLN A 167 -4.94 20.14 17.80
C GLN A 167 -3.99 21.33 17.79
N GLY A 168 -3.08 21.44 16.81
CA GLY A 168 -2.14 22.52 16.72
C GLY A 168 -1.16 22.57 17.92
N VAL A 169 -0.77 21.41 18.47
CA VAL A 169 0.15 21.31 19.59
C VAL A 169 1.52 20.81 19.15
N ASP A 170 2.56 21.29 19.81
CA ASP A 170 3.97 21.08 19.47
C ASP A 170 4.64 19.95 20.25
N HIS A 171 3.91 19.29 21.15
CA HIS A 171 4.43 18.22 22.00
C HIS A 171 3.33 17.22 22.33
N PHE A 172 3.61 15.91 22.26
CA PHE A 172 2.63 14.86 22.52
C PHE A 172 1.98 14.97 23.91
N LYS A 173 2.69 15.40 24.93
CA LYS A 173 2.15 15.60 26.29
C LYS A 173 0.99 16.60 26.33
N LYS A 174 0.92 17.55 25.37
CA LYS A 174 -0.12 18.57 25.28
C LYS A 174 -1.37 18.10 24.55
N ILE A 175 -1.35 16.93 23.94
CA ILE A 175 -2.52 16.36 23.25
C ILE A 175 -3.66 16.22 24.27
N ALA A 176 -4.84 16.81 23.98
CA ALA A 176 -6.06 16.52 24.71
C ALA A 176 -6.47 15.08 24.41
N TYR A 177 -6.29 14.19 25.38
CA TYR A 177 -6.59 12.77 25.24
C TYR A 177 -8.11 12.53 25.36
N ALA A 178 -8.71 13.09 26.41
CA ALA A 178 -10.13 13.09 26.70
C ALA A 178 -10.53 14.44 27.32
N PRO A 179 -11.82 14.75 27.52
CA PRO A 179 -12.24 15.98 28.19
C PRO A 179 -11.56 16.16 29.54
N GLY A 180 -10.75 17.23 29.68
CA GLY A 180 -10.04 17.58 30.92
C GLY A 180 -8.83 16.73 31.24
N ILE A 181 -8.37 15.86 30.33
CA ILE A 181 -7.19 15.00 30.53
C ILE A 181 -6.26 15.14 29.33
N SER A 182 -5.03 15.54 29.56
CA SER A 182 -3.97 15.53 28.57
C SER A 182 -3.28 14.16 28.46
N TYR A 183 -2.61 13.91 27.34
CA TYR A 183 -1.78 12.71 27.15
C TYR A 183 -0.67 12.65 28.20
N GLY A 184 -0.05 13.79 28.50
CA GLY A 184 1.01 13.86 29.51
C GLY A 184 0.56 13.48 30.91
N GLU A 185 -0.66 13.88 31.32
CA GLU A 185 -1.26 13.48 32.61
C GLU A 185 -1.58 11.99 32.66
N ALA A 186 -2.08 11.43 31.56
CA ALA A 186 -2.47 10.03 31.52
C ALA A 186 -1.29 9.07 31.42
N PHE A 187 -0.26 9.41 30.62
CA PHE A 187 0.79 8.45 30.22
C PHE A 187 2.23 8.95 30.43
N GLY A 188 2.42 10.22 30.80
CA GLY A 188 3.76 10.81 30.91
C GLY A 188 4.67 10.16 31.95
N GLN A 189 4.10 9.66 33.05
CA GLN A 189 4.87 8.91 34.07
C GLN A 189 5.35 7.57 33.50
N ALA A 190 4.47 6.83 32.85
CA ALA A 190 4.83 5.55 32.23
C ALA A 190 5.91 5.72 31.14
N GLU A 191 5.81 6.78 30.31
CA GLU A 191 6.82 7.12 29.31
C GLU A 191 8.21 7.38 29.94
N TYR A 192 8.25 8.12 31.04
CA TYR A 192 9.48 8.39 31.78
C TYR A 192 10.09 7.12 32.39
N GLU A 193 9.27 6.35 33.14
CA GLU A 193 9.76 5.18 33.88
C GLU A 193 10.21 4.06 32.92
N MET A 194 9.47 3.82 31.82
CA MET A 194 9.86 2.84 30.82
C MET A 194 11.10 3.29 30.03
N SER A 195 11.23 4.59 29.71
CA SER A 195 12.45 5.12 29.11
C SER A 195 13.66 4.89 30.02
N ARG A 196 13.52 5.17 31.32
CA ARG A 196 14.56 4.92 32.31
C ARG A 196 14.93 3.44 32.40
N TYR A 197 13.92 2.54 32.42
CA TYR A 197 14.20 1.12 32.39
C TYR A 197 15.00 0.71 31.15
N TYR A 198 14.57 1.12 29.97
CA TYR A 198 15.23 0.73 28.72
C TYR A 198 16.65 1.31 28.56
N LEU A 199 16.85 2.53 28.98
CA LEU A 199 18.12 3.25 28.74
C LEU A 199 19.12 3.08 29.90
N ASP A 200 18.63 2.95 31.15
CA ASP A 200 19.50 3.03 32.33
C ASP A 200 19.48 1.74 33.20
N ASP A 201 18.30 1.20 33.51
CA ASP A 201 18.15 0.25 34.61
C ASP A 201 18.01 -1.20 34.16
N ALA A 202 17.75 -1.49 32.85
CA ALA A 202 17.61 -2.87 32.35
C ALA A 202 18.90 -3.67 32.56
N ASP A 203 18.80 -4.79 33.30
CA ASP A 203 19.92 -5.69 33.58
C ASP A 203 20.30 -6.47 32.29
N VAL A 204 21.48 -6.15 31.75
CA VAL A 204 21.95 -6.68 30.46
C VAL A 204 22.09 -8.22 30.50
N GLU A 205 22.73 -8.75 31.52
CA GLU A 205 23.00 -10.20 31.59
C GLU A 205 21.72 -11.01 31.78
N ARG A 206 20.78 -10.48 32.55
CA ARG A 206 19.47 -11.09 32.73
C ARG A 206 18.67 -11.07 31.44
N ASN A 207 18.64 -9.95 30.73
CA ASN A 207 17.92 -9.83 29.47
C ASN A 207 18.52 -10.72 28.37
N LYS A 208 19.86 -10.86 28.30
CA LYS A 208 20.52 -11.82 27.41
C LYS A 208 20.09 -13.26 27.70
N LYS A 209 20.04 -13.64 28.99
CA LYS A 209 19.62 -14.98 29.39
C LYS A 209 18.14 -15.24 29.06
N LEU A 210 17.27 -14.28 29.31
CA LEU A 210 15.85 -14.38 28.96
C LEU A 210 15.65 -14.48 27.44
N TYR A 211 16.46 -13.79 26.65
CA TYR A 211 16.41 -13.91 25.19
C TYR A 211 16.69 -15.35 24.73
N GLU A 212 17.73 -15.99 25.27
CA GLU A 212 18.04 -17.37 24.93
C GLU A 212 16.92 -18.33 25.32
N GLU A 213 16.39 -18.22 26.55
CA GLU A 213 15.28 -19.03 27.06
C GLU A 213 14.01 -18.87 26.20
N PHE A 214 13.66 -17.65 25.80
CA PHE A 214 12.50 -17.44 24.94
C PHE A 214 12.70 -17.93 23.51
N ALA A 215 13.93 -17.85 22.99
CA ALA A 215 14.23 -18.39 21.68
C ALA A 215 14.18 -19.93 21.66
N ASP A 216 14.64 -20.59 22.73
CA ASP A 216 14.55 -22.04 22.88
C ASP A 216 13.09 -22.48 23.02
N GLU A 217 12.28 -21.73 23.79
CA GLU A 217 10.84 -22.01 23.93
C GLU A 217 10.08 -21.79 22.63
N ALA A 218 10.44 -20.75 21.84
CA ALA A 218 9.86 -20.55 20.51
C ALA A 218 10.13 -21.76 19.60
N GLN A 219 11.37 -22.28 19.60
CA GLN A 219 11.73 -23.47 18.84
C GLN A 219 10.95 -24.70 19.32
N ARG A 220 10.86 -24.91 20.63
CA ARG A 220 10.08 -26.02 21.21
C ARG A 220 8.61 -25.98 20.77
N MET A 221 8.00 -24.77 20.68
CA MET A 221 6.64 -24.61 20.17
C MET A 221 6.51 -24.89 18.68
N ILE A 222 7.52 -24.52 17.89
CA ILE A 222 7.60 -24.88 16.47
C ILE A 222 7.64 -26.41 16.33
N ASP A 223 8.50 -27.08 17.09
CA ASP A 223 8.63 -28.55 17.06
C ASP A 223 7.33 -29.25 17.49
N ALA A 224 6.59 -28.64 18.42
CA ALA A 224 5.26 -29.09 18.83
C ALA A 224 4.12 -28.70 17.86
N ARG A 225 4.43 -28.05 16.71
CA ARG A 225 3.49 -27.59 15.69
C ARG A 225 2.45 -26.57 16.22
N LEU A 226 2.87 -25.68 17.10
CA LEU A 226 2.06 -24.64 17.74
C LEU A 226 2.51 -23.23 17.30
N PRO A 227 2.15 -22.75 16.09
CA PRO A 227 2.67 -21.51 15.55
C PRO A 227 2.27 -20.25 16.33
N VAL A 228 1.08 -20.21 16.94
CA VAL A 228 0.61 -19.02 17.67
C VAL A 228 1.42 -18.78 18.95
N PRO A 229 1.58 -19.74 19.89
CA PRO A 229 2.48 -19.53 21.03
C PRO A 229 3.93 -19.36 20.61
N ALA A 230 4.41 -20.05 19.55
CA ALA A 230 5.75 -19.82 19.02
C ALA A 230 5.97 -18.36 18.62
N HIS A 231 5.00 -17.75 17.92
CA HIS A 231 5.04 -16.34 17.56
C HIS A 231 5.16 -15.42 18.78
N SER A 232 4.39 -15.68 19.84
CA SER A 232 4.47 -14.90 21.08
C SER A 232 5.89 -14.91 21.67
N PHE A 233 6.60 -16.05 21.63
CA PHE A 233 7.98 -16.12 22.10
C PHE A 233 8.96 -15.45 21.13
N VAL A 234 8.73 -15.49 19.84
CA VAL A 234 9.52 -14.71 18.86
C VAL A 234 9.40 -13.21 19.16
N LEU A 235 8.22 -12.71 19.47
CA LEU A 235 8.00 -11.30 19.84
C LEU A 235 8.71 -10.92 21.15
N LYS A 236 8.69 -11.79 22.14
CA LYS A 236 9.47 -11.59 23.38
C LYS A 236 10.97 -11.51 23.10
N CYS A 237 11.50 -12.35 22.20
CA CYS A 237 12.89 -12.23 21.75
C CYS A 237 13.15 -10.89 21.07
N SER A 238 12.25 -10.44 20.19
CA SER A 238 12.38 -9.16 19.51
C SER A 238 12.37 -7.99 20.49
N HIS A 239 11.47 -8.00 21.47
CA HIS A 239 11.43 -6.96 22.50
C HIS A 239 12.72 -6.92 23.33
N LEU A 240 13.18 -8.07 23.84
CA LEU A 240 14.45 -8.14 24.60
C LEU A 240 15.66 -7.71 23.76
N PHE A 241 15.68 -8.09 22.48
CA PHE A 241 16.70 -7.61 21.57
C PHE A 241 16.71 -6.07 21.50
N ASN A 242 15.55 -5.44 21.33
CA ASN A 242 15.43 -3.99 21.28
C ASN A 242 15.84 -3.32 22.61
N VAL A 243 15.52 -3.92 23.75
CA VAL A 243 16.00 -3.45 25.06
C VAL A 243 17.52 -3.51 25.17
N LEU A 244 18.13 -4.63 24.78
CA LEU A 244 19.59 -4.79 24.79
C LEU A 244 20.28 -3.83 23.81
N ASP A 245 19.65 -3.56 22.69
CA ASP A 245 20.14 -2.62 21.68
C ASP A 245 20.08 -1.17 22.19
N ALA A 246 18.96 -0.76 22.77
CA ALA A 246 18.80 0.55 23.42
C ALA A 246 19.82 0.79 24.55
N ARG A 247 20.20 -0.29 25.27
CA ARG A 247 21.29 -0.27 26.26
C ARG A 247 22.68 -0.20 25.66
N GLY A 248 22.84 -0.29 24.32
CA GLY A 248 24.15 -0.38 23.67
C GLY A 248 24.92 -1.66 24.02
N ALA A 249 24.24 -2.73 24.44
CA ALA A 249 24.80 -3.94 24.98
C ALA A 249 25.01 -5.06 23.94
N ILE A 250 24.74 -4.78 22.65
CA ILE A 250 24.83 -5.72 21.55
C ILE A 250 25.91 -5.29 20.57
N SER A 251 26.91 -6.15 20.35
CA SER A 251 27.89 -5.99 19.28
C SER A 251 27.28 -6.26 17.90
N THR A 252 27.93 -5.78 16.85
CA THR A 252 27.52 -6.04 15.45
C THR A 252 27.36 -7.54 15.15
N THR A 253 28.26 -8.39 15.69
CA THR A 253 28.20 -9.83 15.51
C THR A 253 27.04 -10.46 16.24
N GLU A 254 26.78 -10.03 17.49
CA GLU A 254 25.63 -10.48 18.27
C GLU A 254 24.31 -10.07 17.61
N ARG A 255 24.23 -8.83 17.10
CA ARG A 255 23.09 -8.32 16.32
C ARG A 255 22.79 -9.21 15.12
N ALA A 256 23.80 -9.52 14.28
CA ALA A 256 23.64 -10.37 13.12
C ALA A 256 23.15 -11.78 13.49
N ARG A 257 23.67 -12.35 14.59
CA ARG A 257 23.27 -13.67 15.10
C ARG A 257 21.83 -13.65 15.60
N ALA A 258 21.45 -12.64 16.37
CA ALA A 258 20.10 -12.50 16.91
C ALA A 258 19.07 -12.35 15.78
N PHE A 259 19.33 -11.51 14.79
CA PHE A 259 18.45 -11.39 13.62
C PHE A 259 18.33 -12.69 12.83
N ALA A 260 19.44 -13.42 12.61
CA ALA A 260 19.39 -14.70 11.91
C ALA A 260 18.53 -15.72 12.66
N ARG A 261 18.67 -15.77 13.99
CA ARG A 261 17.84 -16.66 14.84
C ARG A 261 16.36 -16.28 14.81
N MET A 262 16.02 -15.02 15.05
CA MET A 262 14.64 -14.56 15.01
C MET A 262 13.99 -14.80 13.66
N ARG A 263 14.71 -14.53 12.56
CA ARG A 263 14.23 -14.80 11.20
C ARG A 263 13.97 -16.28 10.95
N GLY A 264 14.83 -17.17 11.44
CA GLY A 264 14.64 -18.62 11.36
C GLY A 264 13.37 -19.07 12.09
N LEU A 265 13.17 -18.57 13.31
CA LEU A 265 11.98 -18.84 14.11
C LEU A 265 10.71 -18.28 13.46
N ALA A 266 10.75 -17.03 13.01
CA ALA A 266 9.62 -16.40 12.32
C ALA A 266 9.22 -17.17 11.05
N ARG A 267 10.20 -17.67 10.29
CA ARG A 267 9.94 -18.51 9.12
C ARG A 267 9.27 -19.83 9.49
N GLY A 268 9.75 -20.50 10.55
CA GLY A 268 9.11 -21.72 11.06
C GLY A 268 7.66 -21.49 11.46
N VAL A 269 7.40 -20.40 12.16
CA VAL A 269 6.03 -19.97 12.53
C VAL A 269 5.15 -19.76 11.30
N ALA A 270 5.64 -18.99 10.32
CA ALA A 270 4.88 -18.67 9.10
C ALA A 270 4.53 -19.93 8.29
N GLN A 271 5.50 -20.84 8.12
CA GLN A 271 5.29 -22.10 7.42
C GLN A 271 4.23 -22.97 8.12
N LEU A 272 4.36 -23.18 9.42
CA LEU A 272 3.39 -23.96 10.20
C LEU A 272 1.99 -23.34 10.19
N TRP A 273 1.91 -22.02 10.24
CA TRP A 273 0.63 -21.32 10.13
C TRP A 273 -0.02 -21.56 8.77
N ALA A 274 0.74 -21.40 7.69
CA ALA A 274 0.23 -21.61 6.33
C ALA A 274 -0.22 -23.06 6.13
N GLU A 275 0.61 -24.06 6.53
CA GLU A 275 0.25 -25.47 6.50
C GLU A 275 -1.05 -25.75 7.26
N ARG A 276 -1.18 -25.19 8.46
CA ARG A 276 -2.37 -25.39 9.29
C ARG A 276 -3.63 -24.79 8.67
N ARG A 277 -3.51 -23.62 8.00
CA ARG A 277 -4.64 -23.00 7.30
C ARG A 277 -5.07 -23.83 6.09
N GLU A 278 -4.12 -24.40 5.37
CA GLU A 278 -4.37 -25.33 4.27
C GLU A 278 -5.06 -26.62 4.74
N GLU A 279 -4.54 -27.24 5.81
CA GLU A 279 -5.17 -28.43 6.45
C GLU A 279 -6.61 -28.19 6.86
N LEU A 280 -6.96 -26.96 7.29
CA LEU A 280 -8.30 -26.55 7.67
C LEU A 280 -9.19 -26.19 6.45
N GLY A 281 -8.64 -26.24 5.23
CA GLY A 281 -9.35 -25.86 4.00
C GLY A 281 -9.67 -24.39 3.87
N HIS A 282 -8.83 -23.52 4.45
CA HIS A 282 -8.99 -22.04 4.40
C HIS A 282 -10.39 -21.58 4.83
N PRO A 283 -10.77 -21.75 6.10
CA PRO A 283 -12.16 -21.54 6.55
C PRO A 283 -12.62 -20.06 6.56
N LEU A 284 -11.69 -19.10 6.36
CA LEU A 284 -12.04 -17.70 6.14
C LEU A 284 -12.10 -17.43 4.64
N GLY A 285 -13.18 -17.06 4.08
CA GLY A 285 -13.22 -16.77 2.66
C GLY A 285 -14.60 -16.82 2.05
N VAL A 286 -15.56 -17.12 2.89
CA VAL A 286 -16.96 -17.21 2.48
C VAL A 286 -17.65 -15.85 2.58
N ALA A 287 -17.01 -14.84 3.20
CA ALA A 287 -17.52 -13.49 3.16
C ALA A 287 -17.34 -12.93 1.73
N SER A 288 -18.43 -12.66 1.06
CA SER A 288 -18.39 -11.98 -0.23
C SER A 288 -17.72 -10.62 -0.04
N LEU A 289 -16.52 -10.46 -0.60
CA LEU A 289 -15.94 -9.13 -0.79
C LEU A 289 -16.91 -8.32 -1.66
N PRO A 290 -17.08 -7.01 -1.46
CA PRO A 290 -17.81 -6.18 -2.39
C PRO A 290 -17.26 -6.49 -3.78
N ALA A 291 -18.14 -6.84 -4.71
CA ALA A 291 -17.73 -7.05 -6.09
C ALA A 291 -17.01 -5.76 -6.54
N ALA A 292 -15.87 -5.92 -7.16
CA ALA A 292 -15.24 -4.80 -7.86
C ALA A 292 -16.31 -4.20 -8.78
N ALA A 293 -16.41 -2.87 -8.82
CA ALA A 293 -17.37 -2.21 -9.68
C ALA A 293 -17.24 -2.78 -11.10
N GLU A 294 -18.30 -3.42 -11.60
CA GLU A 294 -18.30 -3.96 -12.94
C GLU A 294 -17.99 -2.84 -13.91
N LYS A 295 -16.94 -3.00 -14.69
CA LYS A 295 -16.70 -2.09 -15.81
C LYS A 295 -17.91 -2.21 -16.74
N PRO A 296 -18.49 -1.09 -17.21
CA PRO A 296 -19.60 -1.16 -18.13
C PRO A 296 -19.22 -2.04 -19.31
N SER A 297 -20.08 -3.01 -19.60
CA SER A 297 -19.87 -4.00 -20.68
C SER A 297 -19.96 -3.38 -22.08
N SER A 298 -20.53 -2.19 -22.18
CA SER A 298 -20.63 -1.41 -23.42
C SER A 298 -20.67 0.07 -23.09
N PHE A 299 -20.16 0.86 -24.00
CA PHE A 299 -20.29 2.33 -23.99
C PHE A 299 -21.26 2.75 -25.09
N ALA A 300 -21.95 3.86 -24.89
CA ALA A 300 -22.80 4.42 -25.92
C ALA A 300 -21.95 4.85 -27.14
N ASP A 301 -22.43 4.57 -28.36
CA ASP A 301 -21.76 4.99 -29.57
C ASP A 301 -21.70 6.52 -29.64
N VAL A 302 -20.54 7.05 -29.99
CA VAL A 302 -20.38 8.47 -30.25
C VAL A 302 -20.84 8.74 -31.67
N VAL A 303 -21.96 9.44 -31.81
CA VAL A 303 -22.60 9.69 -33.13
C VAL A 303 -22.41 11.10 -33.67
N ALA A 304 -21.86 12.00 -32.85
CA ALA A 304 -21.60 13.41 -33.22
C ALA A 304 -20.22 13.85 -32.70
N PRO A 305 -19.61 14.90 -33.24
CA PRO A 305 -18.37 15.44 -32.73
C PRO A 305 -18.48 15.72 -31.21
N SER A 306 -17.57 15.14 -30.46
CA SER A 306 -17.60 15.17 -28.98
C SER A 306 -16.22 15.49 -28.44
N THR A 307 -16.17 15.93 -27.18
CA THR A 307 -14.89 16.16 -26.50
C THR A 307 -14.26 14.82 -26.14
N LEU A 308 -13.04 14.60 -26.62
CA LEU A 308 -12.17 13.51 -26.15
C LEU A 308 -11.51 13.96 -24.85
N LEU A 309 -11.78 13.25 -23.77
CA LEU A 309 -11.07 13.36 -22.50
C LEU A 309 -10.23 12.10 -22.32
N PHE A 310 -8.94 12.27 -22.11
CA PHE A 310 -8.03 11.18 -21.83
C PHE A 310 -7.21 11.52 -20.59
N GLU A 311 -7.23 10.64 -19.62
CA GLU A 311 -6.58 10.84 -18.32
C GLU A 311 -5.56 9.73 -18.07
N ILE A 312 -4.37 10.13 -17.63
CA ILE A 312 -3.31 9.25 -17.17
C ILE A 312 -3.14 9.49 -15.67
N GLY A 313 -3.50 8.52 -14.85
CA GLY A 313 -3.15 8.50 -13.45
C GLY A 313 -1.65 8.19 -13.31
N THR A 314 -0.96 8.93 -12.46
CA THR A 314 0.45 8.72 -12.13
C THR A 314 0.59 8.66 -10.63
N GLU A 315 1.65 8.04 -10.15
CA GLU A 315 2.20 8.30 -8.83
C GLU A 315 2.75 9.73 -8.76
N GLU A 316 3.36 10.14 -7.69
CA GLU A 316 3.79 11.53 -7.55
C GLU A 316 5.00 11.83 -8.44
N LEU A 317 4.78 12.50 -9.56
CA LEU A 317 5.84 12.95 -10.45
C LEU A 317 6.53 14.19 -9.88
N PRO A 318 7.87 14.25 -9.90
CA PRO A 318 8.59 15.48 -9.58
C PRO A 318 8.14 16.65 -10.46
N PRO A 319 8.12 17.91 -9.99
CA PRO A 319 7.59 19.05 -10.74
C PRO A 319 8.20 19.24 -12.14
N ALA A 320 9.51 19.00 -12.29
CA ALA A 320 10.17 19.08 -13.60
C ALA A 320 9.71 17.97 -14.56
N GLU A 321 9.39 16.78 -14.03
CA GLU A 321 8.86 15.68 -14.84
C GLU A 321 7.41 15.92 -15.25
N VAL A 322 6.59 16.58 -14.41
CA VAL A 322 5.23 16.97 -14.79
C VAL A 322 5.26 17.84 -16.03
N LEU A 323 6.11 18.87 -16.06
CA LEU A 323 6.23 19.76 -17.23
C LEU A 323 6.69 19.03 -18.49
N ARG A 324 7.72 18.18 -18.39
CA ARG A 324 8.20 17.35 -19.49
C ARG A 324 7.14 16.38 -19.99
N THR A 325 6.40 15.76 -19.08
CA THR A 325 5.33 14.80 -19.43
C THR A 325 4.17 15.48 -20.12
N VAL A 326 3.76 16.67 -19.67
CA VAL A 326 2.72 17.48 -20.33
C VAL A 326 3.10 17.76 -21.79
N ASP A 327 4.33 18.19 -22.04
CA ASP A 327 4.79 18.48 -23.40
C ASP A 327 4.93 17.23 -24.27
N ALA A 328 5.45 16.13 -23.70
CA ALA A 328 5.58 14.85 -24.40
C ALA A 328 4.22 14.24 -24.76
N VAL A 329 3.26 14.27 -23.83
CA VAL A 329 1.89 13.77 -24.05
C VAL A 329 1.19 14.62 -25.10
N ARG A 330 1.33 15.97 -25.04
CA ARG A 330 0.77 16.86 -26.07
C ARG A 330 1.29 16.50 -27.45
N ALA A 331 2.61 16.40 -27.61
CA ALA A 331 3.24 16.05 -28.87
C ALA A 331 2.78 14.68 -29.40
N ALA A 332 2.70 13.68 -28.53
CA ALA A 332 2.25 12.34 -28.88
C ALA A 332 0.78 12.30 -29.33
N VAL A 333 -0.12 13.01 -28.63
CA VAL A 333 -1.54 13.06 -28.98
C VAL A 333 -1.76 13.82 -30.28
N VAL A 334 -1.11 14.97 -30.47
CA VAL A 334 -1.15 15.72 -31.76
C VAL A 334 -0.69 14.82 -32.91
N SER A 335 0.47 14.20 -32.77
CA SER A 335 1.00 13.30 -33.82
C SER A 335 0.05 12.11 -34.11
N LYS A 336 -0.63 11.58 -33.12
CA LYS A 336 -1.61 10.48 -33.33
C LYS A 336 -2.88 10.96 -34.01
N LEU A 337 -3.41 12.11 -33.65
CA LEU A 337 -4.60 12.68 -34.28
C LEU A 337 -4.31 13.12 -35.72
N ASP A 338 -3.17 13.76 -35.95
CA ASP A 338 -2.74 14.18 -37.30
C ASP A 338 -2.53 13.00 -38.26
N ALA A 339 -2.20 11.81 -37.72
CA ALA A 339 -2.10 10.59 -38.51
C ALA A 339 -3.47 10.02 -38.90
N THR A 340 -4.56 10.54 -38.35
CA THR A 340 -5.94 10.23 -38.73
C THR A 340 -6.50 11.30 -39.65
N ARG A 341 -7.70 11.05 -40.17
CA ARG A 341 -8.48 12.05 -40.91
C ARG A 341 -9.63 12.63 -40.09
N LEU A 342 -9.62 12.37 -38.77
CA LEU A 342 -10.60 12.94 -37.86
C LEU A 342 -10.44 14.45 -37.76
N THR A 343 -11.53 15.18 -37.89
CA THR A 343 -11.54 16.60 -37.51
C THR A 343 -11.58 16.72 -36.00
N HIS A 344 -10.82 17.64 -35.45
CA HIS A 344 -10.74 17.90 -34.03
C HIS A 344 -10.36 19.34 -33.72
N GLY A 345 -10.62 19.79 -32.50
CA GLY A 345 -10.15 21.09 -32.02
C GLY A 345 -8.72 21.03 -31.48
N GLU A 346 -8.33 22.09 -30.80
CA GLU A 346 -6.98 22.21 -30.20
C GLU A 346 -6.75 21.18 -29.09
N VAL A 347 -5.59 20.54 -29.10
CA VAL A 347 -5.16 19.62 -28.08
C VAL A 347 -4.60 20.41 -26.90
N THR A 348 -5.30 20.38 -25.75
CA THR A 348 -4.81 20.94 -24.49
C THR A 348 -4.43 19.84 -23.53
N VAL A 349 -3.32 20.03 -22.80
CA VAL A 349 -2.83 19.06 -21.81
C VAL A 349 -2.53 19.79 -20.52
N HIS A 350 -3.09 19.28 -19.43
CA HIS A 350 -2.90 19.78 -18.08
C HIS A 350 -2.22 18.70 -17.22
N GLY A 351 -1.38 19.10 -16.29
CA GLY A 351 -0.65 18.19 -15.42
C GLY A 351 -0.67 18.62 -13.97
N THR A 352 -0.80 17.64 -13.12
CA THR A 352 -0.49 17.70 -11.68
C THR A 352 0.53 16.61 -11.38
N PRO A 353 1.17 16.59 -10.21
CA PRO A 353 2.06 15.48 -9.86
C PRO A 353 1.45 14.08 -9.99
N ARG A 354 0.15 13.96 -9.82
CA ARG A 354 -0.54 12.66 -9.82
C ARG A 354 -1.47 12.40 -11.01
N ARG A 355 -1.55 13.34 -11.98
CA ARG A 355 -2.53 13.23 -13.07
C ARG A 355 -2.14 14.07 -14.28
N ILE A 356 -2.16 13.48 -15.46
CA ILE A 356 -2.05 14.19 -16.73
C ILE A 356 -3.38 14.06 -17.46
N VAL A 357 -3.96 15.18 -17.86
CA VAL A 357 -5.27 15.22 -18.53
C VAL A 357 -5.13 15.85 -19.90
N VAL A 358 -5.63 15.14 -20.90
CA VAL A 358 -5.73 15.63 -22.29
C VAL A 358 -7.18 15.96 -22.59
N VAL A 359 -7.42 17.13 -23.14
CA VAL A 359 -8.75 17.57 -23.59
C VAL A 359 -8.65 17.97 -25.06
N VAL A 360 -9.45 17.34 -25.92
CA VAL A 360 -9.55 17.68 -27.34
C VAL A 360 -11.00 17.87 -27.69
N PRO A 361 -11.47 19.10 -27.92
CA PRO A 361 -12.87 19.35 -28.23
C PRO A 361 -13.19 18.93 -29.67
N ALA A 362 -14.46 18.66 -29.94
CA ALA A 362 -15.05 18.43 -31.23
C ALA A 362 -14.35 17.35 -32.10
N VAL A 363 -13.92 16.27 -31.48
CA VAL A 363 -13.35 15.11 -32.23
C VAL A 363 -14.47 14.41 -32.96
N SER A 364 -14.31 14.23 -34.28
CA SER A 364 -15.28 13.49 -35.11
C SER A 364 -15.41 12.03 -34.67
N PRO A 365 -16.62 11.45 -34.68
CA PRO A 365 -16.84 10.07 -34.23
C PRO A 365 -16.20 9.02 -35.16
N ARG A 366 -15.99 9.37 -36.39
CA ARG A 366 -15.35 8.52 -37.39
C ARG A 366 -14.59 9.35 -38.45
N GLU A 367 -13.65 8.72 -39.09
CA GLU A 367 -12.98 9.32 -40.24
C GLU A 367 -13.94 9.48 -41.42
N PRO A 368 -13.79 10.53 -42.22
CA PRO A 368 -14.53 10.64 -43.48
C PRO A 368 -14.15 9.50 -44.43
N ASP A 369 -15.09 9.12 -45.29
CA ASP A 369 -14.83 8.12 -46.31
C ASP A 369 -13.67 8.57 -47.20
N ALA A 370 -12.83 7.64 -47.63
CA ALA A 370 -11.72 7.91 -48.49
C ALA A 370 -11.73 7.00 -49.68
N GLU A 371 -11.58 7.59 -50.83
CA GLU A 371 -11.34 6.86 -52.05
C GLU A 371 -9.84 6.66 -52.25
N ARG A 372 -9.45 5.44 -52.52
CA ARG A 372 -8.07 5.09 -52.82
C ARG A 372 -7.99 4.43 -54.18
N THR A 373 -7.34 5.10 -55.12
CA THR A 373 -7.02 4.48 -56.42
C THR A 373 -5.69 3.75 -56.34
N VAL A 374 -5.73 2.46 -56.57
CA VAL A 374 -4.53 1.59 -56.54
C VAL A 374 -4.28 1.06 -57.96
N ARG A 375 -3.06 1.25 -58.47
CA ARG A 375 -2.70 0.78 -59.78
C ARG A 375 -2.47 -0.72 -59.78
N GLY A 376 -3.29 -1.44 -60.54
CA GLY A 376 -3.20 -2.88 -60.70
C GLY A 376 -2.17 -3.33 -61.77
N PRO A 377 -2.18 -4.63 -62.09
CA PRO A 377 -1.36 -5.16 -63.19
C PRO A 377 -1.73 -4.48 -64.56
N ARG A 378 -0.79 -4.47 -65.47
CA ARG A 378 -1.04 -3.95 -66.83
C ARG A 378 -2.21 -4.73 -67.47
N VAL A 379 -3.02 -4.07 -68.31
CA VAL A 379 -4.20 -4.65 -68.98
C VAL A 379 -3.87 -5.99 -69.66
N SER A 380 -2.71 -6.03 -70.37
CA SER A 380 -2.23 -7.26 -71.06
C SER A 380 -1.86 -8.43 -70.11
N ALA A 381 -1.69 -8.16 -68.81
CA ALA A 381 -1.46 -9.18 -67.80
C ALA A 381 -2.73 -9.44 -66.95
N ALA A 382 -3.66 -8.49 -66.93
CA ALA A 382 -4.89 -8.52 -66.18
C ALA A 382 -5.98 -9.37 -66.85
N PHE A 383 -6.01 -9.34 -68.19
CA PHE A 383 -7.00 -10.03 -69.01
C PHE A 383 -6.30 -10.88 -70.06
N ASP A 384 -6.89 -12.05 -70.40
CA ASP A 384 -6.41 -12.92 -71.47
C ASP A 384 -6.86 -12.40 -72.91
N GLY A 385 -6.54 -13.14 -73.92
CA GLY A 385 -6.89 -12.75 -75.33
C GLY A 385 -8.41 -12.75 -75.58
N ASP A 386 -9.19 -13.37 -74.78
CA ASP A 386 -10.66 -13.45 -74.85
C ASP A 386 -11.35 -12.48 -73.88
N GLY A 387 -10.56 -11.64 -73.15
CA GLY A 387 -11.08 -10.66 -72.21
C GLY A 387 -11.39 -11.18 -70.80
N ASN A 388 -11.05 -12.45 -70.50
CA ASN A 388 -11.33 -13.00 -69.16
C ASN A 388 -10.27 -12.57 -68.13
N PRO A 389 -10.67 -12.34 -66.83
CA PRO A 389 -9.75 -11.97 -65.78
C PRO A 389 -8.72 -13.07 -65.51
N THR A 390 -7.45 -12.76 -65.55
CA THR A 390 -6.35 -13.66 -65.22
C THR A 390 -6.19 -13.81 -63.70
N LYS A 391 -5.41 -14.80 -63.26
CA LYS A 391 -5.06 -14.97 -61.85
C LYS A 391 -4.36 -13.75 -61.27
N ALA A 392 -3.67 -12.96 -62.08
CA ALA A 392 -2.96 -11.76 -61.68
C ALA A 392 -3.93 -10.65 -61.21
N VAL A 393 -4.97 -10.35 -62.01
CA VAL A 393 -5.96 -9.33 -61.61
C VAL A 393 -6.89 -9.84 -60.49
N GLN A 394 -7.25 -11.13 -60.51
CA GLN A 394 -8.03 -11.71 -59.43
C GLN A 394 -7.29 -11.69 -58.10
N GLY A 395 -6.00 -11.98 -58.09
CA GLY A 395 -5.15 -11.88 -56.90
C GLY A 395 -5.01 -10.42 -56.39
N PHE A 396 -4.85 -9.48 -57.34
CA PHE A 396 -4.80 -8.06 -57.03
C PHE A 396 -6.14 -7.57 -56.41
N ALA A 397 -7.29 -7.88 -57.04
CA ALA A 397 -8.60 -7.48 -56.58
C ALA A 397 -8.91 -8.08 -55.17
N ARG A 398 -8.59 -9.36 -54.96
CA ARG A 398 -8.73 -10.01 -53.63
C ARG A 398 -7.85 -9.34 -52.59
N GLY A 399 -6.62 -8.95 -52.95
CA GLY A 399 -5.71 -8.22 -52.04
C GLY A 399 -6.20 -6.80 -51.71
N GLN A 400 -7.12 -6.23 -52.50
CA GLN A 400 -7.76 -4.94 -52.25
C GLN A 400 -9.17 -5.09 -51.66
N GLY A 401 -9.66 -6.30 -51.44
CA GLY A 401 -11.00 -6.56 -50.91
C GLY A 401 -12.16 -6.27 -51.87
N VAL A 402 -11.88 -6.28 -53.20
CA VAL A 402 -12.87 -6.03 -54.25
C VAL A 402 -12.93 -7.21 -55.22
N GLU A 403 -14.04 -7.32 -55.93
CA GLU A 403 -14.20 -8.31 -57.02
C GLU A 403 -13.78 -7.65 -58.36
N VAL A 404 -13.32 -8.49 -59.32
CA VAL A 404 -13.07 -8.06 -60.68
C VAL A 404 -14.42 -8.02 -61.38
N ALA A 405 -14.86 -6.81 -61.76
CA ALA A 405 -16.09 -6.59 -62.53
C ALA A 405 -15.97 -7.06 -63.98
#